data_8e2e532e247ad9517197333d804c51de
#
_entry.id   8e2e532e247ad9517197333d804c51de
#
_cell.length_a   1.000
_cell.length_b   1.000
_cell.length_c   1.000
_cell.angle_alpha   90.00
_cell.angle_beta   90.00
_cell.angle_gamma   90.00
#
_symmetry.space_group_name_H-M   'P 1'
#
loop_
_entity.id
_entity.type
_entity.pdbx_description
1 polymer ?
#
loop_
_entity_poly.entity_id
_entity_poly.type
_entity_poly.pdbx_seq_one_letter_code
_entity_poly.pdbx_strand_id
1 'polypeptide(L)'
;IKCSLVGSEMCIRDSMREQLVQHVEIIPIEFIVRNIATGSLTKRLGIEDGTVLDNPLIEYCLKDDDLGDPLVSTEHILAFKWMEKDELNLINKELNRINDFLQGMFRGVGIKLVDFKVEFGRYEKNGKQEIILADEISPDTCRLWDVNSDKKLDKDRFRKGLGNLIEAYQEVARRLDILHEQSNIRPLKYTKPQAVKIKKK
;
A
#
# COMPACT_ATOMS: atom_id res chain seq x y z
N ILE A 1 -3.75 -0.96 -16.47
CA ILE A 1 -3.67 -2.33 -15.94
C ILE A 1 -3.49 -2.18 -14.44
N LYS A 2 -4.53 -2.49 -13.65
CA LYS A 2 -4.44 -2.50 -12.20
C LYS A 2 -3.71 -3.78 -11.80
N CYS A 3 -2.52 -3.64 -11.20
CA CYS A 3 -1.77 -4.74 -10.63
C CYS A 3 -2.38 -5.14 -9.31
N SER A 4 -2.71 -6.41 -9.13
CA SER A 4 -2.96 -6.97 -7.80
C SER A 4 -1.88 -7.98 -7.46
N LEU A 5 -1.24 -7.80 -6.32
CA LEU A 5 -0.27 -8.75 -5.78
C LEU A 5 -1.01 -9.82 -5.00
N VAL A 6 -0.96 -11.03 -5.47
CA VAL A 6 -1.45 -12.19 -4.72
C VAL A 6 -0.32 -13.07 -4.31
N GLY A 7 -0.38 -13.47 -3.04
CA GLY A 7 0.59 -14.28 -2.31
C GLY A 7 1.37 -15.35 -3.08
N SER A 8 2.56 -15.44 -2.69
CA SER A 8 3.66 -16.41 -2.75
C SER A 8 3.78 -17.43 -3.87
N GLU A 9 2.79 -17.75 -4.70
CA GLU A 9 2.92 -18.90 -5.60
C GLU A 9 3.11 -18.59 -7.08
N MET A 10 2.99 -17.35 -7.52
CA MET A 10 3.00 -17.04 -8.95
C MET A 10 3.56 -15.67 -9.35
N CYS A 11 4.56 -15.17 -8.66
CA CYS A 11 5.34 -14.08 -9.22
C CYS A 11 6.47 -14.63 -10.07
N ILE A 12 6.16 -15.03 -11.32
CA ILE A 12 7.21 -15.25 -12.29
C ILE A 12 7.70 -13.88 -12.73
N ARG A 13 8.90 -13.54 -12.29
CA ARG A 13 9.56 -12.30 -12.66
C ARG A 13 10.25 -12.49 -13.99
N ASP A 14 9.62 -12.02 -15.06
CA ASP A 14 10.17 -12.07 -16.38
C ASP A 14 11.05 -10.84 -16.66
N SER A 15 10.69 -9.70 -16.09
CA SER A 15 11.47 -8.46 -16.20
C SER A 15 11.33 -7.61 -14.94
N MET A 16 12.22 -6.60 -14.78
CA MET A 16 12.14 -5.63 -13.67
C MET A 16 10.93 -4.69 -13.79
N ARG A 17 10.12 -4.80 -14.84
CA ARG A 17 9.01 -3.88 -15.16
C ARG A 17 7.67 -4.56 -15.32
N GLU A 18 7.65 -5.88 -15.33
CA GLU A 18 6.45 -6.68 -15.58
C GLU A 18 6.34 -7.75 -14.51
N GLN A 19 5.12 -8.07 -14.13
CA GLN A 19 4.83 -9.18 -13.24
C GLN A 19 3.51 -9.82 -13.65
N LEU A 20 3.43 -11.13 -13.49
CA LEU A 20 2.18 -11.86 -13.65
C LEU A 20 1.35 -11.69 -12.39
N VAL A 21 0.11 -11.23 -12.56
CA VAL A 21 -0.81 -10.98 -11.43
C VAL A 21 -2.12 -11.72 -11.63
N GLN A 22 -2.76 -12.06 -10.51
CA GLN A 22 -4.11 -12.62 -10.51
C GLN A 22 -5.12 -11.53 -10.86
N HIS A 23 -6.00 -11.79 -11.84
CA HIS A 23 -7.11 -10.90 -12.14
C HIS A 23 -8.18 -11.02 -11.06
N VAL A 24 -8.65 -9.89 -10.54
CA VAL A 24 -9.68 -9.82 -9.50
C VAL A 24 -10.67 -8.69 -9.80
N GLU A 25 -11.88 -8.80 -9.28
CA GLU A 25 -12.81 -7.68 -9.17
C GLU A 25 -12.43 -6.83 -7.95
N ILE A 26 -11.86 -5.64 -8.19
CA ILE A 26 -11.44 -4.76 -7.09
C ILE A 26 -12.67 -4.24 -6.33
N ILE A 27 -12.63 -4.37 -5.02
CA ILE A 27 -13.57 -3.70 -4.11
C ILE A 27 -13.26 -2.20 -4.14
N PRO A 28 -14.26 -1.32 -4.36
CA PRO A 28 -14.01 0.12 -4.57
C PRO A 28 -13.74 0.86 -3.25
N ILE A 29 -12.98 0.23 -2.34
CA ILE A 29 -12.59 0.78 -1.03
C ILE A 29 -11.09 0.62 -0.87
N GLU A 30 -10.43 1.70 -0.49
CA GLU A 30 -9.07 1.71 0.01
C GLU A 30 -9.08 1.57 1.53
N PHE A 31 -8.25 0.69 2.05
CA PHE A 31 -8.12 0.42 3.48
C PHE A 31 -6.81 1.00 3.98
N ILE A 32 -6.88 1.87 4.98
CA ILE A 32 -5.72 2.49 5.59
C ILE A 32 -5.61 2.02 7.03
N VAL A 33 -4.47 1.44 7.40
CA VAL A 33 -4.18 1.06 8.79
C VAL A 33 -3.09 1.97 9.32
N ARG A 34 -3.35 2.64 10.46
CA ARG A 34 -2.42 3.60 11.07
C ARG A 34 -2.00 3.14 12.44
N ASN A 35 -0.69 3.13 12.67
CA ASN A 35 -0.06 2.88 13.97
C ASN A 35 0.42 4.18 14.63
N ILE A 36 0.71 5.20 13.80
CA ILE A 36 1.19 6.51 14.22
C ILE A 36 0.39 7.57 13.48
N ALA A 37 -0.07 8.59 14.19
CA ALA A 37 -0.82 9.69 13.60
C ALA A 37 0.10 10.57 12.74
N THR A 38 -0.21 10.70 11.46
CA THR A 38 0.49 11.59 10.52
C THR A 38 -0.38 11.95 9.31
N GLY A 39 0.07 12.89 8.50
CA GLY A 39 -0.55 13.22 7.22
C GLY A 39 -1.97 13.80 7.35
N SER A 40 -2.94 13.20 6.66
CA SER A 40 -4.33 13.67 6.67
C SER A 40 -5.02 13.53 8.02
N LEU A 41 -4.66 12.52 8.80
CA LEU A 41 -5.25 12.27 10.12
C LEU A 41 -4.98 13.43 11.09
N THR A 42 -3.73 13.88 11.16
CA THR A 42 -3.33 14.99 12.04
C THR A 42 -4.00 16.29 11.67
N LYS A 43 -4.11 16.57 10.37
CA LYS A 43 -4.80 17.76 9.86
C LYS A 43 -6.30 17.76 10.15
N ARG A 44 -6.92 16.58 10.05
CA ARG A 44 -8.37 16.39 10.22
C ARG A 44 -8.82 16.49 11.67
N LEU A 45 -8.02 15.91 12.58
CA LEU A 45 -8.38 15.77 13.98
C LEU A 45 -7.59 16.70 14.93
N GLY A 46 -6.63 17.50 14.41
CA GLY A 46 -5.80 18.37 15.21
C GLY A 46 -4.84 17.62 16.16
N ILE A 47 -4.50 16.36 15.84
CA ILE A 47 -3.59 15.54 16.63
C ILE A 47 -2.15 15.88 16.25
N GLU A 48 -1.23 15.85 17.21
CA GLU A 48 0.19 16.07 16.98
C GLU A 48 0.80 15.02 16.04
N ASP A 49 1.60 15.49 15.05
CA ASP A 49 2.28 14.60 14.09
C ASP A 49 3.31 13.71 14.81
N GLY A 50 3.23 12.42 14.60
CA GLY A 50 4.09 11.44 15.26
C GLY A 50 3.48 10.82 16.53
N THR A 51 2.27 11.18 16.92
CA THR A 51 1.59 10.55 18.06
C THR A 51 1.37 9.06 17.79
N VAL A 52 1.91 8.21 18.65
CA VAL A 52 1.70 6.75 18.62
C VAL A 52 0.28 6.44 19.08
N LEU A 53 -0.41 5.61 18.34
CA LEU A 53 -1.77 5.17 18.67
C LEU A 53 -1.70 3.91 19.54
N ASP A 54 -2.51 3.88 20.61
CA ASP A 54 -2.57 2.71 21.51
C ASP A 54 -3.07 1.45 20.79
N ASN A 55 -3.94 1.63 19.82
CA ASN A 55 -4.45 0.58 18.95
C ASN A 55 -4.38 1.04 17.50
N PRO A 56 -4.16 0.13 16.54
CA PRO A 56 -4.20 0.45 15.13
C PRO A 56 -5.56 1.05 14.74
N LEU A 57 -5.54 2.18 14.03
CA LEU A 57 -6.73 2.82 13.49
C LEU A 57 -6.94 2.34 12.05
N ILE A 58 -8.12 1.77 11.77
CA ILE A 58 -8.53 1.40 10.42
C ILE A 58 -9.44 2.48 9.87
N GLU A 59 -9.12 3.01 8.69
CA GLU A 59 -9.91 3.98 7.95
C GLU A 59 -10.24 3.41 6.57
N TYR A 60 -11.37 3.84 6.02
CA TYR A 60 -11.88 3.44 4.71
C TYR A 60 -12.02 4.68 3.84
N CYS A 61 -11.54 4.60 2.60
CA CYS A 61 -11.77 5.63 1.59
C CYS A 61 -12.49 5.01 0.39
N LEU A 62 -13.45 5.71 -0.17
CA LEU A 62 -13.99 5.34 -1.48
C LEU A 62 -12.90 5.56 -2.53
N LYS A 63 -12.65 4.55 -3.35
CA LYS A 63 -11.66 4.61 -4.43
C LYS A 63 -12.27 5.35 -5.63
N ASP A 64 -12.16 6.66 -5.60
CA ASP A 64 -12.68 7.55 -6.65
C ASP A 64 -11.81 8.80 -6.75
N ASP A 65 -10.88 8.80 -7.73
CA ASP A 65 -9.94 9.89 -7.96
C ASP A 65 -10.64 11.23 -8.23
N ASP A 66 -11.82 11.19 -8.89
CA ASP A 66 -12.58 12.41 -9.23
C ASP A 66 -13.21 13.06 -7.97
N LEU A 67 -13.50 12.25 -6.96
CA LEU A 67 -13.99 12.69 -5.65
C LEU A 67 -12.85 12.94 -4.65
N GLY A 68 -11.60 12.61 -4.99
CA GLY A 68 -10.44 12.74 -4.11
C GLY A 68 -10.40 11.72 -2.97
N ASP A 69 -10.83 10.51 -3.23
CA ASP A 69 -10.83 9.36 -2.32
C ASP A 69 -11.42 9.70 -0.93
N PRO A 70 -12.70 10.09 -0.85
CA PRO A 70 -13.28 10.56 0.38
C PRO A 70 -13.36 9.45 1.44
N LEU A 71 -13.15 9.83 2.70
CA LEU A 71 -13.38 8.94 3.83
C LEU A 71 -14.86 8.52 3.90
N VAL A 72 -15.06 7.23 4.14
CA VAL A 72 -16.40 6.64 4.30
C VAL A 72 -16.46 5.82 5.60
N SER A 73 -17.66 5.71 6.18
CA SER A 73 -17.89 4.86 7.34
C SER A 73 -18.31 3.46 6.92
N THR A 74 -18.32 2.53 7.87
CA THR A 74 -18.87 1.18 7.68
C THR A 74 -20.32 1.21 7.24
N GLU A 75 -21.11 2.17 7.73
CA GLU A 75 -22.51 2.36 7.37
C GLU A 75 -22.65 2.78 5.90
N HIS A 76 -21.77 3.65 5.40
CA HIS A 76 -21.74 4.00 3.97
C HIS A 76 -21.44 2.77 3.12
N ILE A 77 -20.43 1.98 3.49
CA ILE A 77 -20.01 0.78 2.77
C ILE A 77 -21.20 -0.20 2.61
N LEU A 78 -21.91 -0.43 3.71
CA LEU A 78 -23.05 -1.36 3.72
C LEU A 78 -24.28 -0.76 3.02
N ALA A 79 -24.61 0.51 3.24
CA ALA A 79 -25.75 1.18 2.65
C ALA A 79 -25.69 1.25 1.12
N PHE A 80 -24.49 1.50 0.59
CA PHE A 80 -24.24 1.56 -0.86
C PHE A 80 -23.85 0.19 -1.46
N LYS A 81 -23.84 -0.88 -0.64
CA LYS A 81 -23.54 -2.25 -1.06
C LYS A 81 -22.19 -2.39 -1.79
N TRP A 82 -21.18 -1.61 -1.39
CA TRP A 82 -19.82 -1.77 -1.91
C TRP A 82 -19.21 -3.08 -1.41
N MET A 83 -19.61 -3.51 -0.21
CA MET A 83 -19.25 -4.79 0.39
C MET A 83 -20.40 -5.34 1.25
N GLU A 84 -20.42 -6.66 1.40
CA GLU A 84 -21.27 -7.33 2.40
C GLU A 84 -20.60 -7.27 3.79
N LYS A 85 -21.43 -7.38 4.83
CA LYS A 85 -20.94 -7.29 6.23
C LYS A 85 -19.89 -8.35 6.56
N ASP A 86 -20.06 -9.56 6.04
CA ASP A 86 -19.11 -10.65 6.29
C ASP A 86 -17.78 -10.43 5.57
N GLU A 87 -17.80 -9.86 4.36
CA GLU A 87 -16.59 -9.45 3.66
C GLU A 87 -15.82 -8.37 4.46
N LEU A 88 -16.53 -7.36 4.96
CA LEU A 88 -15.93 -6.29 5.77
C LEU A 88 -15.30 -6.83 7.06
N ASN A 89 -15.98 -7.75 7.76
CA ASN A 89 -15.46 -8.38 8.96
C ASN A 89 -14.20 -9.23 8.66
N LEU A 90 -14.22 -9.99 7.56
CA LEU A 90 -13.07 -10.76 7.11
C LEU A 90 -11.89 -9.86 6.81
N ILE A 91 -12.10 -8.80 6.02
CA ILE A 91 -11.05 -7.86 5.65
C ILE A 91 -10.46 -7.17 6.89
N ASN A 92 -11.29 -6.72 7.83
CA ASN A 92 -10.81 -6.11 9.07
C ASN A 92 -9.92 -7.05 9.89
N LYS A 93 -10.25 -8.33 9.92
CA LYS A 93 -9.40 -9.34 10.57
C LYS A 93 -8.07 -9.50 9.83
N GLU A 94 -8.10 -9.56 8.51
CA GLU A 94 -6.87 -9.68 7.70
C GLU A 94 -6.01 -8.42 7.79
N LEU A 95 -6.59 -7.21 7.84
CA LEU A 95 -5.87 -5.96 8.04
C LEU A 95 -5.05 -5.95 9.33
N ASN A 96 -5.63 -6.43 10.44
CA ASN A 96 -4.88 -6.54 11.69
C ASN A 96 -3.74 -7.55 11.58
N ARG A 97 -3.96 -8.70 10.95
CA ARG A 97 -2.90 -9.71 10.73
C ARG A 97 -1.77 -9.18 9.84
N ILE A 98 -2.14 -8.48 8.75
CA ILE A 98 -1.17 -7.83 7.86
C ILE A 98 -0.37 -6.78 8.64
N ASN A 99 -1.04 -5.97 9.46
CA ASN A 99 -0.38 -4.96 10.27
C ASN A 99 0.64 -5.55 11.24
N ASP A 100 0.26 -6.59 11.98
CA ASP A 100 1.15 -7.27 12.92
C ASP A 100 2.37 -7.86 12.21
N PHE A 101 2.15 -8.51 11.08
CA PHE A 101 3.24 -9.07 10.26
C PHE A 101 4.18 -7.98 9.76
N LEU A 102 3.65 -6.93 9.15
CA LEU A 102 4.45 -5.85 8.59
C LEU A 102 5.19 -5.06 9.68
N GLN A 103 4.57 -4.79 10.83
CA GLN A 103 5.25 -4.16 11.95
C GLN A 103 6.44 -4.99 12.43
N GLY A 104 6.26 -6.31 12.59
CA GLY A 104 7.33 -7.22 12.98
C GLY A 104 8.46 -7.27 11.97
N MET A 105 8.13 -7.41 10.68
CA MET A 105 9.09 -7.45 9.57
C MET A 105 9.92 -6.17 9.49
N PHE A 106 9.27 -5.02 9.45
CA PHE A 106 9.96 -3.73 9.34
C PHE A 106 10.77 -3.39 10.59
N ARG A 107 10.24 -3.68 11.79
CA ARG A 107 10.96 -3.46 13.04
C ARG A 107 12.21 -4.30 13.15
N GLY A 108 12.19 -5.53 12.62
CA GLY A 108 13.36 -6.42 12.56
C GLY A 108 14.54 -5.85 11.79
N VAL A 109 14.28 -4.92 10.85
CA VAL A 109 15.30 -4.23 10.04
C VAL A 109 15.46 -2.74 10.40
N GLY A 110 15.00 -2.32 11.60
CA GLY A 110 15.17 -0.97 12.11
C GLY A 110 14.27 0.08 11.43
N ILE A 111 13.10 -0.33 10.96
CA ILE A 111 12.10 0.54 10.33
C ILE A 111 10.80 0.51 11.17
N LYS A 112 10.18 1.69 11.37
CA LYS A 112 8.83 1.81 11.93
C LYS A 112 7.81 1.81 10.79
N LEU A 113 6.81 0.94 10.87
CA LEU A 113 5.62 1.04 10.04
C LEU A 113 4.67 2.06 10.67
N VAL A 114 4.53 3.20 10.05
CA VAL A 114 3.67 4.31 10.52
C VAL A 114 2.23 4.06 10.12
N ASP A 115 1.99 3.86 8.86
CA ASP A 115 0.72 3.43 8.29
C ASP A 115 0.94 2.74 6.94
N PHE A 116 -0.09 2.11 6.43
CA PHE A 116 -0.11 1.56 5.08
C PHE A 116 -1.51 1.61 4.49
N LYS A 117 -1.58 1.63 3.17
CA LYS A 117 -2.79 1.53 2.37
C LYS A 117 -2.77 0.25 1.56
N VAL A 118 -3.88 -0.46 1.54
CA VAL A 118 -4.07 -1.66 0.72
C VAL A 118 -5.47 -1.69 0.12
N GLU A 119 -5.62 -2.50 -0.90
CA GLU A 119 -6.89 -2.81 -1.54
C GLU A 119 -7.16 -4.32 -1.45
N PHE A 120 -8.41 -4.70 -1.62
CA PHE A 120 -8.83 -6.10 -1.71
C PHE A 120 -9.66 -6.32 -2.97
N GLY A 121 -9.65 -7.54 -3.44
CA GLY A 121 -10.44 -7.91 -4.61
C GLY A 121 -11.14 -9.24 -4.40
N ARG A 122 -12.25 -9.42 -5.14
CA ARG A 122 -12.97 -10.68 -5.22
C ARG A 122 -12.36 -11.53 -6.31
N TYR A 123 -11.95 -12.72 -5.96
CA TYR A 123 -11.39 -13.70 -6.85
C TYR A 123 -12.29 -14.92 -6.93
N GLU A 124 -12.70 -15.30 -8.12
CA GLU A 124 -13.48 -16.51 -8.33
C GLU A 124 -12.55 -17.69 -8.63
N LYS A 125 -12.57 -18.71 -7.77
CA LYS A 125 -11.81 -19.94 -7.92
C LYS A 125 -12.71 -21.14 -7.74
N ASN A 126 -12.83 -21.96 -8.78
CA ASN A 126 -13.62 -23.20 -8.75
C ASN A 126 -15.09 -22.99 -8.29
N GLY A 127 -15.74 -21.91 -8.72
CA GLY A 127 -17.10 -21.57 -8.33
C GLY A 127 -17.25 -21.07 -6.89
N LYS A 128 -16.14 -20.74 -6.22
CA LYS A 128 -16.12 -20.07 -4.90
C LYS A 128 -15.50 -18.72 -5.03
N GLN A 129 -16.09 -17.73 -4.41
CA GLN A 129 -15.54 -16.39 -4.28
C GLN A 129 -14.64 -16.33 -3.05
N GLU A 130 -13.42 -15.86 -3.24
CA GLU A 130 -12.44 -15.60 -2.19
C GLU A 130 -12.09 -14.12 -2.19
N ILE A 131 -11.89 -13.54 -1.01
CA ILE A 131 -11.34 -12.18 -0.86
C ILE A 131 -9.83 -12.31 -0.75
N ILE A 132 -9.12 -11.61 -1.61
CA ILE A 132 -7.66 -11.62 -1.62
C ILE A 132 -7.10 -10.22 -1.57
N LEU A 133 -5.92 -10.10 -0.96
CA LEU A 133 -5.18 -8.84 -0.93
C LEU A 133 -4.81 -8.44 -2.36
N ALA A 134 -5.10 -7.22 -2.71
CA ALA A 134 -4.74 -6.59 -3.98
C ALA A 134 -3.96 -5.30 -3.71
N ASP A 135 -3.31 -4.76 -4.73
CA ASP A 135 -2.37 -3.67 -4.61
C ASP A 135 -1.02 -4.10 -3.99
N GLU A 136 -0.07 -3.21 -3.97
CA GLU A 136 1.31 -3.48 -3.56
C GLU A 136 1.56 -3.14 -2.09
N ILE A 137 2.54 -3.79 -1.50
CA ILE A 137 3.16 -3.37 -0.25
C ILE A 137 4.54 -2.80 -0.60
N SER A 138 4.66 -1.48 -0.57
CA SER A 138 5.87 -0.78 -0.99
C SER A 138 6.04 0.55 -0.23
N PRO A 139 7.16 1.25 -0.35
CA PRO A 139 7.31 2.61 0.19
C PRO A 139 6.36 3.64 -0.44
N ASP A 140 5.62 3.29 -1.50
CA ASP A 140 4.56 4.12 -2.08
C ASP A 140 3.25 4.01 -1.31
N THR A 141 2.92 2.81 -0.82
CA THR A 141 1.69 2.52 -0.09
C THR A 141 1.88 2.47 1.42
N CYS A 142 3.14 2.39 1.90
CA CYS A 142 3.50 2.39 3.31
C CYS A 142 4.23 3.67 3.70
N ARG A 143 3.93 4.25 4.87
CA ARG A 143 4.83 5.21 5.52
C ARG A 143 5.79 4.49 6.43
N LEU A 144 7.07 4.69 6.14
CA LEU A 144 8.18 3.99 6.76
C LEU A 144 9.17 5.01 7.34
N TRP A 145 9.41 4.92 8.66
CA TRP A 145 10.38 5.79 9.31
C TRP A 145 11.51 4.97 9.92
N ASP A 146 12.70 5.53 9.90
CA ASP A 146 13.83 4.96 10.61
C ASP A 146 13.59 4.96 12.13
N VAL A 147 13.86 3.84 12.80
CA VAL A 147 13.55 3.66 14.23
C VAL A 147 14.30 4.67 15.12
N ASN A 148 15.53 5.04 14.75
CA ASN A 148 16.41 5.84 15.60
C ASN A 148 16.29 7.35 15.32
N SER A 149 16.08 7.72 14.06
CA SER A 149 16.16 9.12 13.62
C SER A 149 14.82 9.71 13.16
N ASP A 150 13.77 8.91 13.07
CA ASP A 150 12.48 9.26 12.48
C ASP A 150 12.56 9.78 11.03
N LYS A 151 13.71 9.51 10.39
CA LYS A 151 13.92 9.84 8.97
C LYS A 151 12.90 9.08 8.11
N LYS A 152 12.21 9.81 7.26
CA LYS A 152 11.22 9.24 6.33
C LYS A 152 11.91 8.48 5.21
N LEU A 153 11.49 7.24 4.98
CA LEU A 153 12.03 6.31 3.99
C LEU A 153 11.03 5.98 2.89
N ASP A 154 9.97 6.77 2.77
CA ASP A 154 8.79 6.54 1.95
C ASP A 154 8.46 7.73 1.03
N LYS A 155 7.33 7.63 0.32
CA LYS A 155 6.82 8.64 -0.62
C LYS A 155 6.61 10.04 -0.01
N ASP A 156 6.49 10.17 1.30
CA ASP A 156 6.37 11.47 1.95
C ASP A 156 7.62 12.35 1.73
N ARG A 157 8.77 11.76 1.42
CA ARG A 157 9.95 12.52 0.99
C ARG A 157 9.68 13.34 -0.27
N PHE A 158 8.99 12.74 -1.24
CA PHE A 158 8.55 13.45 -2.45
C PHE A 158 7.45 14.47 -2.15
N ARG A 159 6.42 14.06 -1.42
CA ARG A 159 5.28 14.93 -1.07
C ARG A 159 5.68 16.17 -0.26
N LYS A 160 6.72 16.05 0.56
CA LYS A 160 7.22 17.14 1.43
C LYS A 160 8.46 17.83 0.86
N GLY A 161 8.87 17.53 -0.37
CA GLY A 161 10.04 18.15 -1.02
C GLY A 161 11.38 17.87 -0.32
N LEU A 162 11.50 16.74 0.40
CA LEU A 162 12.71 16.41 1.18
C LEU A 162 13.85 15.85 0.32
N GLY A 163 13.62 15.62 -0.99
CA GLY A 163 14.60 15.05 -1.91
C GLY A 163 15.00 13.60 -1.61
N ASN A 164 15.89 13.06 -2.42
CA ASN A 164 16.52 11.75 -2.21
C ASN A 164 15.52 10.59 -2.03
N LEU A 165 14.45 10.57 -2.85
CA LEU A 165 13.43 9.52 -2.80
C LEU A 165 14.00 8.16 -3.19
N ILE A 166 14.81 8.12 -4.26
CA ILE A 166 15.40 6.88 -4.79
C ILE A 166 16.32 6.25 -3.73
N GLU A 167 17.15 7.05 -3.09
CA GLU A 167 18.04 6.57 -2.02
C GLU A 167 17.27 6.05 -0.81
N ALA A 168 16.12 6.66 -0.50
CA ALA A 168 15.27 6.18 0.57
C ALA A 168 14.66 4.81 0.25
N TYR A 169 14.19 4.61 -0.97
CA TYR A 169 13.65 3.31 -1.42
C TYR A 169 14.75 2.24 -1.48
N GLN A 170 15.93 2.61 -1.97
CA GLN A 170 17.11 1.72 -1.96
C GLN A 170 17.51 1.34 -0.52
N GLU A 171 17.44 2.26 0.43
CA GLU A 171 17.73 1.97 1.83
C GLU A 171 16.73 0.97 2.43
N VAL A 172 15.43 1.10 2.12
CA VAL A 172 14.43 0.10 2.53
C VAL A 172 14.75 -1.25 1.90
N ALA A 173 15.03 -1.30 0.60
CA ALA A 173 15.34 -2.52 -0.11
C ALA A 173 16.65 -3.18 0.39
N ARG A 174 17.66 -2.38 0.73
CA ARG A 174 18.92 -2.86 1.33
C ARG A 174 18.68 -3.48 2.71
N ARG A 175 17.91 -2.81 3.57
CA ARG A 175 17.59 -3.32 4.91
C ARG A 175 16.78 -4.61 4.88
N LEU A 176 15.95 -4.78 3.87
CA LEU A 176 15.17 -6.00 3.64
C LEU A 176 15.95 -7.08 2.88
N ASP A 177 17.23 -6.86 2.60
CA ASP A 177 18.12 -7.75 1.83
C ASP A 177 17.59 -8.10 0.42
N ILE A 178 16.81 -7.18 -0.18
CA ILE A 178 16.29 -7.32 -1.53
C ILE A 178 17.33 -6.88 -2.58
N LEU A 179 18.16 -5.89 -2.22
CA LEU A 179 19.27 -5.41 -3.05
C LEU A 179 20.58 -5.92 -2.48
N HIS A 180 21.24 -6.82 -3.18
CA HIS A 180 22.61 -7.21 -2.87
C HIS A 180 23.56 -6.04 -3.16
N GLU A 181 24.59 -5.83 -2.32
CA GLU A 181 25.55 -4.71 -2.40
C GLU A 181 26.29 -4.58 -3.75
N GLN A 182 26.22 -5.58 -4.63
CA GLN A 182 26.90 -5.60 -5.92
C GLN A 182 26.08 -5.14 -7.12
N SER A 183 24.83 -4.78 -6.94
CA SER A 183 24.04 -4.23 -8.04
C SER A 183 24.34 -2.74 -8.22
N ASN A 184 25.36 -2.42 -9.02
CA ASN A 184 25.54 -1.11 -9.64
C ASN A 184 24.31 -0.83 -10.54
N ILE A 185 23.20 -0.48 -9.96
CA ILE A 185 22.03 -0.03 -10.71
C ILE A 185 22.39 1.34 -11.28
N ARG A 186 22.81 1.37 -12.55
CA ARG A 186 22.96 2.64 -13.27
C ARG A 186 21.61 3.37 -13.22
N PRO A 187 21.57 4.66 -12.87
CA PRO A 187 20.34 5.42 -12.88
C PRO A 187 19.73 5.32 -14.28
N LEU A 188 18.51 4.75 -14.35
CA LEU A 188 17.78 4.66 -15.60
C LEU A 188 17.48 6.08 -16.07
N LYS A 189 17.97 6.47 -17.26
CA LYS A 189 17.54 7.70 -17.92
C LYS A 189 16.03 7.59 -18.14
N TYR A 190 15.28 8.45 -17.46
CA TYR A 190 13.83 8.54 -17.61
C TYR A 190 13.49 8.97 -19.04
N THR A 191 13.02 8.05 -19.86
CA THR A 191 12.40 8.37 -21.15
C THR A 191 10.90 8.49 -20.91
N LYS A 192 10.33 9.66 -21.20
CA LYS A 192 8.88 9.85 -21.12
C LYS A 192 8.15 8.75 -21.86
N PRO A 193 7.10 8.13 -21.29
CA PRO A 193 6.30 7.14 -22.00
C PRO A 193 5.74 7.75 -23.28
N GLN A 194 5.96 7.10 -24.41
CA GLN A 194 5.28 7.49 -25.64
C GLN A 194 3.86 6.94 -25.61
N ALA A 195 2.88 7.82 -25.81
CA ALA A 195 1.48 7.42 -25.91
C ALA A 195 1.28 6.50 -27.13
N VAL A 196 0.91 5.25 -26.88
CA VAL A 196 0.52 4.32 -27.93
C VAL A 196 -0.91 4.65 -28.36
N LYS A 197 -1.08 5.18 -29.56
CA LYS A 197 -2.42 5.38 -30.15
C LYS A 197 -3.01 4.01 -30.48
N ILE A 198 -3.97 3.56 -29.70
CA ILE A 198 -4.79 2.38 -30.03
C ILE A 198 -5.75 2.79 -31.15
N LYS A 199 -5.55 2.25 -32.36
CA LYS A 199 -6.54 2.37 -33.45
C LYS A 199 -7.79 1.58 -33.03
N LYS A 200 -8.90 2.30 -32.82
CA LYS A 200 -10.23 1.66 -32.73
C LYS A 200 -10.54 1.01 -34.09
N LYS A 201 -10.82 -0.27 -34.10
CA LYS A 201 -11.50 -0.96 -35.19
C LYS A 201 -13.00 -0.86 -34.97
#